data_5f8435a11e23f05315f39bbd5cdb458c
#
_entry.id   5f8435a11e23f05315f39bbd5cdb458c
#
_cell.length_a   1.000
_cell.length_b   1.000
_cell.length_c   1.000
_cell.angle_alpha   90.00
_cell.angle_beta   90.00
_cell.angle_gamma   90.00
#
_symmetry.space_group_name_H-M   'P 1'
#
loop_
_entity.id
_entity.type
_entity.pdbx_description
1 polymer ?
#
loop_
_entity_poly.entity_id
_entity_poly.type
_entity_poly.pdbx_seq_one_letter_code
_entity_poly.pdbx_strand_id
1 'polypeptide(L)'
;TALRLPLAVTAPPYPLFEWAALMVAGLIAARLRPRVWLAALGFALAVGGVWARSLIDAHLHPFLNPNGHTGGLIAILSEVGCSLGVLTVCLIVFRRFCPYPLQALGRMPLTVYCLHVTTADLVPSGAASAAVSIAAACALASVWLLRFPRGPLEEALRAFTRSLSRQDLPQ
;
A
#
# COMPACT_ATOMS: atom_id res chain seq x y z
N THR A 1 -15.24 31.15 -13.02
CA THR A 1 -14.50 30.06 -13.68
C THR A 1 -13.99 29.14 -12.58
N ALA A 2 -14.80 28.16 -12.19
CA ALA A 2 -14.36 27.17 -11.21
C ALA A 2 -13.18 26.38 -11.83
N LEU A 3 -12.04 26.42 -11.16
CA LEU A 3 -10.87 25.64 -11.50
C LEU A 3 -11.28 24.16 -11.39
N ARG A 4 -11.61 23.53 -12.51
CA ARG A 4 -11.85 22.10 -12.54
C ARG A 4 -10.50 21.43 -12.36
N LEU A 5 -10.18 21.04 -11.13
CA LEU A 5 -9.06 20.11 -10.87
C LEU A 5 -9.22 18.93 -11.83
N PRO A 6 -8.14 18.50 -12.50
CA PRO A 6 -8.22 17.37 -13.41
C PRO A 6 -8.89 16.18 -12.73
N LEU A 7 -9.81 15.52 -13.42
CA LEU A 7 -10.56 14.36 -12.92
C LEU A 7 -9.65 13.31 -12.25
N ALA A 8 -8.40 13.17 -12.70
CA ALA A 8 -7.42 12.28 -12.11
C ALA A 8 -7.07 12.58 -10.64
N VAL A 9 -7.35 13.81 -10.14
CA VAL A 9 -7.04 14.21 -8.76
C VAL A 9 -8.17 13.87 -7.79
N THR A 10 -9.39 13.78 -8.30
CA THR A 10 -10.61 13.63 -7.47
C THR A 10 -11.48 12.44 -7.85
N ALA A 11 -11.20 11.79 -8.99
CA ALA A 11 -12.04 10.71 -9.49
C ALA A 11 -11.71 9.36 -8.84
N PRO A 12 -12.72 8.59 -8.37
CA PRO A 12 -12.55 7.19 -8.05
C PRO A 12 -12.02 6.42 -9.28
N PRO A 13 -11.23 5.33 -9.12
CA PRO A 13 -10.94 4.67 -7.83
C PRO A 13 -9.65 5.11 -7.12
N TYR A 14 -8.95 6.14 -7.62
CA TYR A 14 -7.62 6.50 -7.10
C TYR A 14 -7.51 8.01 -6.77
N PRO A 15 -8.24 8.54 -5.77
CA PRO A 15 -8.14 9.93 -5.39
C PRO A 15 -6.75 10.26 -4.83
N LEU A 16 -6.07 11.24 -5.42
CA LEU A 16 -4.69 11.61 -5.07
C LEU A 16 -4.53 11.93 -3.58
N PHE A 17 -5.51 12.58 -2.97
CA PHE A 17 -5.46 12.96 -1.56
C PHE A 17 -5.43 11.76 -0.61
N GLU A 18 -6.15 10.70 -0.95
CA GLU A 18 -6.16 9.44 -0.18
C GLU A 18 -4.78 8.79 -0.20
N TRP A 19 -4.18 8.66 -1.37
CA TRP A 19 -2.84 8.11 -1.53
C TRP A 19 -1.77 8.98 -0.88
N ALA A 20 -1.88 10.32 -0.97
CA ALA A 20 -0.99 11.24 -0.29
C ALA A 20 -1.08 11.10 1.23
N ALA A 21 -2.28 10.93 1.78
CA ALA A 21 -2.48 10.69 3.22
C ALA A 21 -1.80 9.40 3.69
N LEU A 22 -1.94 8.30 2.91
CA LEU A 22 -1.26 7.02 3.20
C LEU A 22 0.27 7.16 3.14
N MET A 23 0.80 7.90 2.16
CA MET A 23 2.25 8.17 2.08
C MET A 23 2.75 8.96 3.28
N VAL A 24 2.07 10.04 3.66
CA VAL A 24 2.43 10.85 4.84
C VAL A 24 2.34 10.03 6.12
N ALA A 25 1.29 9.23 6.27
CA ALA A 25 1.13 8.31 7.41
C ALA A 25 2.31 7.30 7.48
N GLY A 26 2.73 6.75 6.34
CA GLY A 26 3.90 5.87 6.25
C GLY A 26 5.20 6.56 6.65
N LEU A 27 5.42 7.81 6.22
CA LEU A 27 6.59 8.61 6.61
C LEU A 27 6.62 8.91 8.12
N ILE A 28 5.47 9.21 8.71
CA ILE A 28 5.34 9.41 10.16
C ILE A 28 5.59 8.09 10.89
N ALA A 29 4.96 7.00 10.45
CA ALA A 29 5.13 5.68 11.04
C ALA A 29 6.59 5.21 11.04
N ALA A 30 7.35 5.52 9.99
CA ALA A 30 8.78 5.19 9.89
C ALA A 30 9.64 5.85 10.98
N ARG A 31 9.16 6.94 11.58
CA ARG A 31 9.84 7.64 12.69
C ARG A 31 9.37 7.17 14.07
N LEU A 32 8.28 6.42 14.13
CA LEU A 32 7.74 5.90 15.37
C LEU A 32 8.39 4.55 15.70
N ARG A 33 8.66 4.32 16.98
CA ARG A 33 9.08 2.99 17.44
C ARG A 33 7.86 2.07 17.44
N PRO A 34 7.94 0.85 16.87
CA PRO A 34 6.82 -0.08 16.87
C PRO A 34 6.48 -0.48 18.31
N ARG A 35 5.24 -0.24 18.69
CA ARG A 35 4.69 -0.57 20.01
C ARG A 35 3.31 -1.19 19.86
N VAL A 36 2.97 -2.12 20.74
CA VAL A 36 1.69 -2.84 20.67
C VAL A 36 0.48 -1.90 20.66
N TRP A 37 0.52 -0.78 21.39
CA TRP A 37 -0.57 0.19 21.40
C TRP A 37 -0.78 0.86 20.02
N LEU A 38 0.25 1.03 19.21
CA LEU A 38 0.11 1.54 17.83
C LEU A 38 -0.65 0.55 16.95
N ALA A 39 -0.37 -0.75 17.11
CA ALA A 39 -1.13 -1.78 16.42
C ALA A 39 -2.60 -1.79 16.89
N ALA A 40 -2.84 -1.72 18.19
CA ALA A 40 -4.18 -1.67 18.74
C ALA A 40 -4.97 -0.44 18.27
N LEU A 41 -4.35 0.75 18.26
CA LEU A 41 -4.95 1.97 17.73
C LEU A 41 -5.26 1.83 16.23
N GLY A 42 -4.32 1.29 15.46
CA GLY A 42 -4.50 1.07 14.03
C GLY A 42 -5.69 0.17 13.73
N PHE A 43 -5.79 -0.97 14.40
CA PHE A 43 -6.92 -1.88 14.23
C PHE A 43 -8.22 -1.30 14.78
N ALA A 44 -8.20 -0.53 15.85
CA ALA A 44 -9.39 0.16 16.36
C ALA A 44 -9.94 1.15 15.34
N LEU A 45 -9.08 1.92 14.66
CA LEU A 45 -9.48 2.81 13.57
C LEU A 45 -10.04 2.03 12.37
N ALA A 46 -9.41 0.92 12.00
CA ALA A 46 -9.88 0.07 10.91
C ALA A 46 -11.28 -0.50 11.19
N VAL A 47 -11.47 -1.09 12.38
CA VAL A 47 -12.76 -1.66 12.82
C VAL A 47 -13.82 -0.57 12.95
N GLY A 48 -13.46 0.57 13.54
CA GLY A 48 -14.34 1.74 13.64
C GLY A 48 -14.83 2.24 12.30
N GLY A 49 -13.95 2.28 11.30
CA GLY A 49 -14.32 2.66 9.93
C GLY A 49 -15.27 1.65 9.27
N VAL A 50 -15.01 0.35 9.46
CA VAL A 50 -15.95 -0.69 8.98
C VAL A 50 -17.32 -0.55 9.64
N TRP A 51 -17.35 -0.27 10.93
CA TRP A 51 -18.60 -0.09 11.69
C TRP A 51 -19.33 1.20 11.27
N ALA A 52 -18.60 2.25 10.96
CA ALA A 52 -19.19 3.50 10.48
C ALA A 52 -19.98 3.34 9.17
N ARG A 53 -19.68 2.33 8.35
CA ARG A 53 -20.45 2.02 7.12
C ARG A 53 -21.92 1.69 7.41
N SER A 54 -22.23 1.14 8.57
CA SER A 54 -23.62 0.82 8.97
C SER A 54 -24.35 2.02 9.57
N LEU A 55 -23.63 3.08 9.97
CA LEU A 55 -24.18 4.22 10.69
C LEU A 55 -24.27 5.48 9.83
N ILE A 56 -23.45 5.62 8.81
CA ILE A 56 -23.32 6.85 8.03
C ILE A 56 -23.81 6.63 6.60
N ASP A 57 -24.80 7.42 6.22
CA ASP A 57 -25.22 7.47 4.83
C ASP A 57 -24.22 8.27 4.00
N ALA A 58 -23.53 7.56 3.10
CA ALA A 58 -22.50 8.13 2.22
C ALA A 58 -23.06 9.19 1.25
N HIS A 59 -24.35 9.15 0.93
CA HIS A 59 -25.00 10.12 0.04
C HIS A 59 -25.30 11.43 0.77
N LEU A 60 -25.64 11.37 2.06
CA LEU A 60 -25.92 12.54 2.88
C LEU A 60 -24.64 13.23 3.36
N HIS A 61 -23.56 12.46 3.55
CA HIS A 61 -22.30 12.94 4.11
C HIS A 61 -21.09 12.53 3.25
N PRO A 62 -20.90 13.08 2.05
CA PRO A 62 -19.81 12.64 1.15
C PRO A 62 -18.42 12.84 1.75
N PHE A 63 -18.20 13.89 2.57
CA PHE A 63 -16.93 14.12 3.25
C PHE A 63 -16.62 13.06 4.33
N LEU A 64 -17.64 12.49 4.97
CA LEU A 64 -17.50 11.43 5.98
C LEU A 64 -17.67 10.03 5.38
N ASN A 65 -17.74 9.91 4.06
CA ASN A 65 -17.98 8.63 3.39
C ASN A 65 -17.04 7.54 3.91
N PRO A 66 -17.56 6.44 4.48
CA PRO A 66 -16.74 5.36 5.02
C PRO A 66 -16.36 4.29 3.98
N ASN A 67 -16.83 4.39 2.74
CA ASN A 67 -16.51 3.43 1.69
C ASN A 67 -15.09 3.67 1.18
N GLY A 68 -14.34 2.59 0.96
CA GLY A 68 -12.97 2.66 0.46
C GLY A 68 -12.87 3.32 -0.92
N HIS A 69 -11.74 3.95 -1.19
CA HIS A 69 -11.41 4.64 -2.45
C HIS A 69 -12.38 5.76 -2.85
N THR A 70 -13.02 6.39 -1.86
CA THR A 70 -13.93 7.52 -2.09
C THR A 70 -13.34 8.86 -1.67
N GLY A 71 -12.17 8.86 -1.02
CA GLY A 71 -11.55 10.06 -0.46
C GLY A 71 -12.25 10.59 0.79
N GLY A 72 -13.23 9.86 1.34
CA GLY A 72 -13.92 10.23 2.58
C GLY A 72 -13.01 10.12 3.80
N LEU A 73 -13.17 11.03 4.76
CA LEU A 73 -12.30 11.09 5.96
C LEU A 73 -12.28 9.76 6.73
N ILE A 74 -13.44 9.12 6.89
CA ILE A 74 -13.54 7.85 7.63
C ILE A 74 -12.88 6.71 6.85
N ALA A 75 -13.01 6.68 5.52
CA ALA A 75 -12.30 5.74 4.68
C ALA A 75 -10.78 5.88 4.85
N ILE A 76 -10.25 7.10 4.71
CA ILE A 76 -8.83 7.39 4.88
C ILE A 76 -8.33 6.97 6.27
N LEU A 77 -9.04 7.32 7.33
CA LEU A 77 -8.65 6.95 8.70
C LEU A 77 -8.66 5.43 8.91
N SER A 78 -9.63 4.74 8.33
CA SER A 78 -9.72 3.27 8.40
C SER A 78 -8.56 2.60 7.65
N GLU A 79 -8.21 3.08 6.47
CA GLU A 79 -7.14 2.54 5.64
C GLU A 79 -5.75 2.82 6.23
N VAL A 80 -5.52 4.05 6.69
CA VAL A 80 -4.30 4.42 7.45
C VAL A 80 -4.19 3.58 8.71
N GLY A 81 -5.29 3.41 9.44
CA GLY A 81 -5.33 2.59 10.64
C GLY A 81 -4.98 1.14 10.37
N CYS A 82 -5.61 0.53 9.37
CA CYS A 82 -5.33 -0.84 8.96
C CYS A 82 -3.85 -1.01 8.58
N SER A 83 -3.35 -0.14 7.72
CA SER A 83 -1.96 -0.16 7.26
C SER A 83 -0.96 -0.01 8.41
N LEU A 84 -1.21 0.93 9.34
CA LEU A 84 -0.39 1.15 10.53
C LEU A 84 -0.43 -0.06 11.48
N GLY A 85 -1.61 -0.65 11.68
CA GLY A 85 -1.80 -1.83 12.50
C GLY A 85 -0.99 -3.02 11.97
N VAL A 86 -1.18 -3.35 10.71
CA VAL A 86 -0.48 -4.46 10.03
C VAL A 86 1.04 -4.21 10.03
N LEU A 87 1.48 -3.01 9.63
CA LEU A 87 2.90 -2.67 9.61
C LEU A 87 3.54 -2.82 11.00
N THR A 88 2.87 -2.33 12.04
CA THR A 88 3.38 -2.43 13.42
C THR A 88 3.49 -3.87 13.89
N VAL A 89 2.48 -4.69 13.61
CA VAL A 89 2.53 -6.14 13.90
C VAL A 89 3.68 -6.80 13.15
N CYS A 90 3.83 -6.54 11.86
CA CYS A 90 4.93 -7.08 11.08
C CYS A 90 6.30 -6.68 11.65
N LEU A 91 6.49 -5.42 12.02
CA LEU A 91 7.73 -4.94 12.61
C LEU A 91 8.04 -5.58 13.98
N ILE A 92 7.03 -5.89 14.77
CA ILE A 92 7.20 -6.56 16.07
C ILE A 92 7.49 -8.05 15.87
N VAL A 93 6.68 -8.73 15.05
CA VAL A 93 6.76 -10.19 14.86
C VAL A 93 8.04 -10.57 14.12
N PHE A 94 8.35 -9.86 13.02
CA PHE A 94 9.49 -10.18 12.16
C PHE A 94 10.78 -9.47 12.57
N ARG A 95 10.84 -8.87 13.74
CA ARG A 95 12.03 -8.17 14.25
C ARG A 95 13.26 -9.06 14.32
N ARG A 96 13.10 -10.33 14.67
CA ARG A 96 14.21 -11.27 14.86
C ARG A 96 14.36 -12.27 13.72
N PHE A 97 13.28 -12.63 13.11
CA PHE A 97 13.25 -13.62 12.04
C PHE A 97 12.10 -13.30 11.06
N CYS A 98 12.46 -13.07 9.82
CA CYS A 98 11.50 -12.95 8.74
C CYS A 98 11.73 -14.10 7.76
N PRO A 99 10.70 -14.90 7.44
CA PRO A 99 10.82 -15.99 6.46
C PRO A 99 11.31 -15.48 5.11
N TYR A 100 12.20 -16.22 4.47
CA TYR A 100 12.81 -15.84 3.20
C TYR A 100 11.79 -15.44 2.12
N PRO A 101 10.65 -16.13 1.93
CA PRO A 101 9.67 -15.71 0.92
C PRO A 101 9.11 -14.30 1.14
N LEU A 102 8.89 -13.89 2.40
CA LEU A 102 8.47 -12.53 2.74
C LEU A 102 9.57 -11.49 2.53
N GLN A 103 10.82 -11.86 2.85
CA GLN A 103 11.97 -11.00 2.54
C GLN A 103 12.12 -10.82 1.02
N ALA A 104 11.97 -11.90 0.26
CA ALA A 104 12.02 -11.87 -1.19
C ALA A 104 10.96 -10.94 -1.78
N LEU A 105 9.71 -11.07 -1.30
CA LEU A 105 8.60 -10.19 -1.69
C LEU A 105 8.93 -8.71 -1.41
N GLY A 106 9.45 -8.40 -0.23
CA GLY A 106 9.83 -7.04 0.16
C GLY A 106 11.03 -6.46 -0.60
N ARG A 107 11.83 -7.29 -1.29
CA ARG A 107 12.98 -6.84 -2.11
C ARG A 107 12.61 -6.47 -3.54
N MET A 108 11.39 -6.81 -3.99
CA MET A 108 10.91 -6.47 -5.33
C MET A 108 9.46 -5.95 -5.33
N PRO A 109 9.18 -4.91 -4.51
CA PRO A 109 7.83 -4.40 -4.29
C PRO A 109 7.22 -3.82 -5.56
N LEU A 110 7.99 -3.10 -6.38
CA LEU A 110 7.51 -2.50 -7.63
C LEU A 110 7.11 -3.57 -8.65
N THR A 111 7.95 -4.57 -8.84
CA THR A 111 7.67 -5.70 -9.75
C THR A 111 6.41 -6.45 -9.30
N VAL A 112 6.30 -6.77 -8.01
CA VAL A 112 5.15 -7.49 -7.45
C VAL A 112 3.88 -6.66 -7.55
N TYR A 113 3.96 -5.36 -7.26
CA TYR A 113 2.81 -4.46 -7.38
C TYR A 113 2.30 -4.38 -8.82
N CYS A 114 3.18 -4.14 -9.79
CA CYS A 114 2.80 -4.08 -11.19
C CYS A 114 2.21 -5.40 -11.68
N LEU A 115 2.80 -6.53 -11.28
CA LEU A 115 2.27 -7.85 -11.60
C LEU A 115 0.87 -8.05 -10.99
N HIS A 116 0.69 -7.69 -9.72
CA HIS A 116 -0.61 -7.78 -9.05
C HIS A 116 -1.68 -6.96 -9.78
N VAL A 117 -1.39 -5.70 -10.07
CA VAL A 117 -2.35 -4.81 -10.75
C VAL A 117 -2.73 -5.34 -12.13
N THR A 118 -1.75 -5.84 -12.92
CA THR A 118 -2.01 -6.37 -14.26
C THR A 118 -2.75 -7.71 -14.27
N THR A 119 -2.70 -8.45 -13.16
CA THR A 119 -3.36 -9.76 -13.04
C THR A 119 -4.61 -9.74 -12.16
N ALA A 120 -4.94 -8.60 -11.55
CA ALA A 120 -6.04 -8.48 -10.59
C ALA A 120 -7.40 -8.89 -11.20
N ASP A 121 -7.65 -8.50 -12.44
CA ASP A 121 -8.90 -8.84 -13.15
C ASP A 121 -8.99 -10.31 -13.60
N LEU A 122 -7.86 -11.02 -13.60
CA LEU A 122 -7.79 -12.44 -13.98
C LEU A 122 -8.10 -13.37 -12.81
N VAL A 123 -8.06 -12.86 -11.58
CA VAL A 123 -8.22 -13.64 -10.35
C VAL A 123 -9.59 -13.35 -9.75
N PRO A 124 -10.42 -14.38 -9.50
CA PRO A 124 -11.71 -14.20 -8.85
C PRO A 124 -11.57 -13.50 -7.50
N SER A 125 -12.51 -12.64 -7.13
CA SER A 125 -12.53 -11.99 -5.82
C SER A 125 -12.77 -13.01 -4.69
N GLY A 126 -12.08 -12.85 -3.56
CA GLY A 126 -12.29 -13.66 -2.36
C GLY A 126 -11.01 -13.94 -1.58
N ALA A 127 -11.18 -14.35 -0.33
CA ALA A 127 -10.06 -14.60 0.58
C ALA A 127 -9.14 -15.74 0.10
N ALA A 128 -9.70 -16.80 -0.48
CA ALA A 128 -8.92 -17.91 -1.02
C ALA A 128 -8.05 -17.46 -2.20
N SER A 129 -8.61 -16.69 -3.11
CA SER A 129 -7.87 -16.13 -4.26
C SER A 129 -6.77 -15.16 -3.82
N ALA A 130 -7.04 -14.33 -2.81
CA ALA A 130 -6.01 -13.47 -2.22
C ALA A 130 -4.86 -14.29 -1.61
N ALA A 131 -5.16 -15.34 -0.87
CA ALA A 131 -4.13 -16.23 -0.31
C ALA A 131 -3.28 -16.90 -1.39
N VAL A 132 -3.91 -17.39 -2.46
CA VAL A 132 -3.21 -17.98 -3.62
C VAL A 132 -2.33 -16.94 -4.31
N SER A 133 -2.82 -15.73 -4.52
CA SER A 133 -2.05 -14.64 -5.14
C SER A 133 -0.82 -14.26 -4.31
N ILE A 134 -0.97 -14.15 -2.98
CA ILE A 134 0.15 -13.89 -2.06
C ILE A 134 1.17 -15.03 -2.11
N ALA A 135 0.72 -16.28 -2.05
CA ALA A 135 1.60 -17.45 -2.13
C ALA A 135 2.36 -17.50 -3.46
N ALA A 136 1.67 -17.25 -4.57
CA ALA A 136 2.27 -17.20 -5.90
C ALA A 136 3.30 -16.07 -6.01
N ALA A 137 2.99 -14.87 -5.50
CA ALA A 137 3.93 -13.75 -5.48
C ALA A 137 5.17 -14.06 -4.63
N CYS A 138 5.00 -14.67 -3.46
CA CYS A 138 6.11 -15.13 -2.61
C CYS A 138 6.98 -16.17 -3.32
N ALA A 139 6.38 -17.15 -3.99
CA ALA A 139 7.09 -18.18 -4.73
C ALA A 139 7.87 -17.57 -5.90
N LEU A 140 7.21 -16.73 -6.71
CA LEU A 140 7.82 -16.03 -7.84
C LEU A 140 9.02 -15.19 -7.39
N ALA A 141 8.83 -14.34 -6.36
CA ALA A 141 9.88 -13.49 -5.82
C ALA A 141 11.05 -14.32 -5.28
N SER A 142 10.77 -15.42 -4.58
CA SER A 142 11.79 -16.30 -4.04
C SER A 142 12.63 -16.95 -5.14
N VAL A 143 11.99 -17.52 -6.16
CA VAL A 143 12.67 -18.17 -7.29
C VAL A 143 13.47 -17.14 -8.10
N TRP A 144 12.88 -15.97 -8.37
CA TRP A 144 13.58 -14.90 -9.11
C TRP A 144 14.86 -14.46 -8.42
N LEU A 145 14.80 -14.21 -7.11
CA LEU A 145 15.94 -13.73 -6.33
C LEU A 145 17.03 -14.81 -6.08
N LEU A 146 16.78 -16.06 -6.37
CA LEU A 146 17.85 -17.07 -6.46
C LEU A 146 18.80 -16.84 -7.64
N ARG A 147 18.28 -16.23 -8.71
CA ARG A 147 19.05 -16.02 -9.94
C ARG A 147 19.49 -14.55 -10.13
N PHE A 148 18.68 -13.61 -9.67
CA PHE A 148 18.88 -12.19 -9.88
C PHE A 148 18.88 -11.45 -8.55
N PRO A 149 19.74 -10.44 -8.34
CA PRO A 149 19.85 -9.75 -7.06
C PRO A 149 18.68 -8.80 -6.77
N ARG A 150 17.88 -8.44 -7.78
CA ARG A 150 16.73 -7.50 -7.72
C ARG A 150 15.62 -7.90 -8.66
N GLY A 151 14.43 -7.35 -8.45
CA GLY A 151 13.35 -7.48 -9.40
C GLY A 151 13.63 -6.73 -10.71
N PRO A 152 12.99 -7.14 -11.82
CA PRO A 152 13.24 -6.54 -13.13
C PRO A 152 12.89 -5.06 -13.20
N LEU A 153 11.77 -4.63 -12.57
CA LEU A 153 11.36 -3.23 -12.57
C LEU A 153 12.21 -2.37 -11.61
N GLU A 154 12.67 -2.94 -10.51
CA GLU A 154 13.61 -2.29 -9.59
C GLU A 154 14.96 -2.01 -10.27
N GLU A 155 15.44 -2.95 -11.07
CA GLU A 155 16.69 -2.76 -11.81
C GLU A 155 16.52 -1.75 -12.95
N ALA A 156 15.42 -1.79 -13.68
CA ALA A 156 15.10 -0.81 -14.72
C ALA A 156 15.01 0.61 -14.14
N LEU A 157 14.30 0.79 -13.00
CA LEU A 157 14.21 2.08 -12.33
C LEU A 157 15.57 2.58 -11.88
N ARG A 158 16.41 1.69 -11.34
CA ARG A 158 17.76 2.04 -10.90
C ARG A 158 18.67 2.44 -12.09
N ALA A 159 18.56 1.73 -13.20
CA ALA A 159 19.30 2.07 -14.41
C ALA A 159 18.91 3.47 -14.91
N PHE A 160 17.60 3.75 -14.93
CA PHE A 160 17.05 5.04 -15.33
C PHE A 160 17.53 6.18 -14.41
N THR A 161 17.42 6.03 -13.10
CA THR A 161 17.88 7.07 -12.16
C THR A 161 19.38 7.33 -12.25
N ARG A 162 20.19 6.29 -12.48
CA ARG A 162 21.65 6.45 -12.69
C ARG A 162 21.96 7.22 -13.98
N SER A 163 21.20 7.01 -15.05
CA SER A 163 21.40 7.74 -16.30
C SER A 163 21.14 9.24 -16.14
N LEU A 164 20.10 9.61 -15.38
CA LEU A 164 19.79 11.01 -15.07
C LEU A 164 20.88 11.66 -14.21
N SER A 165 21.32 11.00 -13.13
CA SER A 165 22.34 11.55 -12.23
C SER A 165 23.72 11.74 -12.91
N ARG A 166 24.00 11.05 -14.00
CA ARG A 166 25.24 11.24 -14.78
C ARG A 166 25.18 12.45 -15.71
N GLN A 167 23.98 12.89 -16.08
CA GLN A 167 23.80 14.05 -16.97
C GLN A 167 23.93 15.38 -16.19
N ASP A 168 23.74 15.36 -14.87
CA ASP A 168 23.74 16.56 -14.03
C ASP A 168 25.13 16.93 -13.47
N LEU A 169 26.18 16.17 -13.78
CA LEU A 169 27.57 16.51 -13.37
C LEU A 169 28.23 17.32 -14.49
N PRO A 170 28.44 18.65 -14.33
CA PRO A 170 29.25 19.44 -15.23
C PRO A 170 30.70 18.91 -15.22
N GLN A 171 31.27 18.76 -16.42
CA GLN A 171 32.70 18.48 -16.61
C GLN A 171 33.56 19.65 -16.18
#